data_6da74ea6fa4fe501a4e507e5ae87dbd6
#
_entry.id   6da74ea6fa4fe501a4e507e5ae87dbd6
#
_cell.length_a   1.000
_cell.length_b   1.000
_cell.length_c   1.000
_cell.angle_alpha   90.00
_cell.angle_beta   90.00
_cell.angle_gamma   90.00
#
_symmetry.space_group_name_H-M   'P 1'
#
loop_
_entity.id
_entity.type
_entity.pdbx_description
1 polymer ?
#
loop_
_entity_poly.entity_id
_entity_poly.type
_entity_poly.pdbx_seq_one_letter_code
_entity_poly.pdbx_strand_id
1 'polypeptide(L)'
;YNSNLVENQLPLFFFPHYRSRALTSEEREKGILTKIELPLKESFAEEKICADFGEIKARQLVLLGNIQKVDFTTPTQRTIYNIQKDIRKNLIVVDNGKEILNRFRYYVPNEKNFLPDDILNSLEGKEKEIYSNSTSIDIHIVLELDEKNLFVPDANAKLYLFYPLNIRSGFRFMIHSYFLVNPERTRLRKSSLNQYLLRKIGEYIGSGMLKLLKRGKYNTNEILCFKRNEDAGLEELYDGLVETLKGQKFIYDQHSRKYYKTSEVIVADGFDKGLFPDDRFDGKPIIYIGSAPVVEWLRAEFDIYYLNYEDIASGIEQEAKKQAKSKNLDFFQNLYRYIDRHKDLNVSGKRILLTNHW
;
A
#
# COMPACT_ATOMS: atom_id res chain seq x y z
N TYR A 1 -6.71 -26.19 -36.71
CA TYR A 1 -5.66 -25.18 -36.92
C TYR A 1 -4.85 -25.60 -38.15
N ASN A 2 -4.81 -24.71 -39.14
CA ASN A 2 -4.07 -24.94 -40.35
C ASN A 2 -2.60 -24.62 -40.07
N SER A 3 -1.77 -25.66 -39.85
CA SER A 3 -0.36 -25.51 -39.44
C SER A 3 0.46 -24.63 -40.40
N ASN A 4 0.08 -24.57 -41.67
CA ASN A 4 0.77 -23.79 -42.70
C ASN A 4 0.57 -22.26 -42.58
N LEU A 5 -0.47 -21.80 -41.92
CA LEU A 5 -0.69 -20.36 -41.67
C LEU A 5 0.15 -19.85 -40.50
N VAL A 6 0.47 -20.72 -39.55
CA VAL A 6 1.22 -20.35 -38.35
C VAL A 6 2.73 -20.27 -38.63
N GLU A 7 3.26 -21.14 -39.47
CA GLU A 7 4.70 -21.19 -39.81
C GLU A 7 5.18 -19.95 -40.57
N ASN A 8 4.31 -19.28 -41.30
CA ASN A 8 4.72 -18.20 -42.21
C ASN A 8 4.40 -16.78 -41.74
N GLN A 9 3.60 -16.57 -40.67
CA GLN A 9 3.10 -15.24 -40.34
C GLN A 9 3.27 -14.80 -38.88
N LEU A 10 3.55 -15.70 -37.91
CA LEU A 10 3.67 -15.35 -36.49
C LEU A 10 4.81 -16.11 -35.81
N PRO A 11 5.51 -15.48 -34.84
CA PRO A 11 6.53 -16.17 -34.07
C PRO A 11 5.94 -17.37 -33.32
N LEU A 12 6.53 -18.54 -33.50
CA LEU A 12 6.11 -19.85 -32.94
C LEU A 12 5.85 -19.86 -31.43
N PHE A 13 6.42 -18.91 -30.66
CA PHE A 13 6.23 -18.84 -29.24
C PHE A 13 4.88 -18.22 -28.79
N PHE A 14 4.10 -17.66 -29.71
CA PHE A 14 2.73 -17.20 -29.41
C PHE A 14 1.67 -18.30 -29.48
N PHE A 15 2.01 -19.45 -30.10
CA PHE A 15 1.09 -20.57 -30.24
C PHE A 15 1.73 -21.84 -29.68
N PRO A 16 1.35 -22.27 -28.47
CA PRO A 16 1.78 -23.57 -27.98
C PRO A 16 1.26 -24.63 -28.95
N HIS A 17 2.16 -25.47 -29.44
CA HIS A 17 1.75 -26.68 -30.19
C HIS A 17 1.02 -27.59 -29.21
N TYR A 18 -0.29 -27.63 -29.29
CA TYR A 18 -1.12 -28.57 -28.56
C TYR A 18 -0.83 -29.98 -29.08
N ARG A 19 0.01 -30.70 -28.39
CA ARG A 19 -0.01 -32.16 -28.46
C ARG A 19 -0.91 -32.64 -27.34
N SER A 20 -2.15 -33.04 -27.65
CA SER A 20 -3.00 -33.73 -26.68
C SER A 20 -2.38 -35.06 -26.35
N ARG A 21 -1.57 -35.11 -25.29
CA ARG A 21 -1.10 -36.35 -24.70
C ARG A 21 -1.93 -36.59 -23.45
N ALA A 22 -2.57 -37.76 -23.35
CA ALA A 22 -3.18 -38.16 -22.10
C ALA A 22 -2.11 -38.24 -21.00
N LEU A 23 -2.41 -37.79 -19.81
CA LEU A 23 -1.55 -37.99 -18.65
C LEU A 23 -1.33 -39.48 -18.41
N THR A 24 -0.09 -39.89 -18.11
CA THR A 24 0.23 -41.27 -17.75
C THR A 24 -0.44 -41.64 -16.41
N SER A 25 -0.55 -42.95 -16.15
CA SER A 25 -1.08 -43.43 -14.84
C SER A 25 -0.27 -42.88 -13.67
N GLU A 26 1.06 -42.85 -13.79
CA GLU A 26 1.96 -42.31 -12.76
C GLU A 26 1.75 -40.81 -12.55
N GLU A 27 1.53 -40.02 -13.60
CA GLU A 27 1.25 -38.58 -13.49
C GLU A 27 -0.11 -38.34 -12.80
N ARG A 28 -1.12 -39.15 -13.05
CA ARG A 28 -2.43 -39.09 -12.38
C ARG A 28 -2.35 -39.50 -10.93
N GLU A 29 -1.59 -40.54 -10.60
CA GLU A 29 -1.34 -40.97 -9.22
C GLU A 29 -0.62 -39.91 -8.40
N LYS A 30 0.27 -39.10 -9.04
CA LYS A 30 0.89 -37.93 -8.44
C LYS A 30 -0.06 -36.71 -8.34
N GLY A 31 -1.32 -36.82 -8.77
CA GLY A 31 -2.30 -35.75 -8.74
C GLY A 31 -2.08 -34.65 -9.77
N ILE A 32 -1.31 -34.92 -10.84
CA ILE A 32 -1.09 -33.96 -11.92
C ILE A 32 -2.36 -33.85 -12.75
N LEU A 33 -2.94 -32.65 -12.84
CA LEU A 33 -4.12 -32.37 -13.65
C LEU A 33 -3.76 -31.85 -15.05
N THR A 34 -2.70 -31.06 -15.13
CA THR A 34 -2.23 -30.43 -16.39
C THR A 34 -0.71 -30.45 -16.44
N LYS A 35 -0.15 -30.84 -17.56
CA LYS A 35 1.29 -30.77 -17.84
C LYS A 35 1.51 -29.95 -19.10
N ILE A 36 2.37 -28.93 -18.98
CA ILE A 36 2.79 -28.09 -20.12
C ILE A 36 4.29 -28.29 -20.31
N GLU A 37 4.68 -28.74 -21.49
CA GLU A 37 6.09 -28.93 -21.88
C GLU A 37 6.45 -27.88 -22.94
N LEU A 38 7.45 -27.05 -22.64
CA LEU A 38 7.97 -26.05 -23.56
C LEU A 38 9.40 -26.43 -23.96
N PRO A 39 9.62 -26.90 -25.23
CA PRO A 39 10.96 -27.19 -25.69
C PRO A 39 11.79 -25.90 -25.78
N LEU A 40 12.99 -25.91 -25.20
CA LEU A 40 13.92 -24.80 -25.31
C LEU A 40 14.66 -24.90 -26.66
N LYS A 41 14.84 -23.78 -27.33
CA LYS A 41 15.56 -23.71 -28.61
C LYS A 41 17.08 -23.83 -28.46
N GLU A 42 17.62 -23.37 -27.32
CA GLU A 42 19.07 -23.28 -27.06
C GLU A 42 19.37 -23.53 -25.60
N SER A 43 20.55 -24.07 -25.27
CA SER A 43 21.03 -24.27 -23.89
C SER A 43 21.10 -22.96 -23.08
N PHE A 44 21.40 -21.85 -23.74
CA PHE A 44 21.38 -20.51 -23.15
C PHE A 44 20.01 -20.12 -22.55
N ALA A 45 18.90 -20.61 -23.11
CA ALA A 45 17.58 -20.37 -22.60
C ALA A 45 17.34 -21.04 -21.23
N GLU A 46 18.00 -22.17 -20.95
CA GLU A 46 17.88 -22.87 -19.68
C GLU A 46 18.51 -22.06 -18.53
N GLU A 47 19.72 -21.54 -18.69
CA GLU A 47 20.38 -20.70 -17.67
C GLU A 47 19.56 -19.45 -17.35
N LYS A 48 19.03 -18.79 -18.38
CA LYS A 48 18.18 -17.61 -18.20
C LYS A 48 16.90 -17.94 -17.46
N ILE A 49 16.22 -19.03 -17.83
CA ILE A 49 14.98 -19.47 -17.17
C ILE A 49 15.26 -19.83 -15.70
N CYS A 50 16.37 -20.52 -15.42
CA CYS A 50 16.76 -20.85 -14.05
C CYS A 50 17.06 -19.59 -13.22
N ALA A 51 17.73 -18.60 -13.83
CA ALA A 51 17.97 -17.30 -13.17
C ALA A 51 16.64 -16.55 -12.90
N ASP A 52 15.75 -16.48 -13.87
CA ASP A 52 14.44 -15.83 -13.73
C ASP A 52 13.58 -16.51 -12.64
N PHE A 53 13.63 -17.84 -12.52
CA PHE A 53 12.97 -18.57 -11.43
C PHE A 53 13.61 -18.29 -10.06
N GLY A 54 14.91 -18.10 -10.00
CA GLY A 54 15.62 -17.72 -8.79
C GLY A 54 15.24 -16.34 -8.28
N GLU A 55 14.74 -15.46 -9.16
CA GLU A 55 14.28 -14.11 -8.81
C GLU A 55 12.84 -14.06 -8.32
N ILE A 56 12.06 -15.14 -8.44
CA ILE A 56 10.68 -15.16 -7.96
C ILE A 56 10.65 -15.03 -6.44
N LYS A 57 10.01 -13.97 -5.99
CA LYS A 57 9.87 -13.66 -4.56
C LYS A 57 8.49 -14.11 -4.07
N ALA A 58 8.40 -14.47 -2.80
CA ALA A 58 7.15 -14.86 -2.15
C ALA A 58 6.01 -13.88 -2.39
N ARG A 59 6.30 -12.56 -2.43
CA ARG A 59 5.30 -11.50 -2.69
C ARG A 59 4.58 -11.64 -4.05
N GLN A 60 5.21 -12.25 -5.05
CA GLN A 60 4.60 -12.44 -6.36
C GLN A 60 3.57 -13.59 -6.37
N LEU A 61 3.65 -14.47 -5.39
CA LEU A 61 2.84 -15.68 -5.30
C LEU A 61 1.56 -15.48 -4.49
N VAL A 62 1.52 -14.48 -3.58
CA VAL A 62 0.39 -14.30 -2.64
C VAL A 62 -0.93 -13.93 -3.32
N LEU A 63 -0.86 -13.36 -4.52
CA LEU A 63 -2.02 -12.97 -5.33
C LEU A 63 -2.45 -14.04 -6.35
N LEU A 64 -1.77 -15.20 -6.37
CA LEU A 64 -2.11 -16.33 -7.26
C LEU A 64 -3.25 -17.17 -6.68
N GLY A 65 -4.37 -16.52 -6.37
CA GLY A 65 -5.67 -17.13 -6.05
C GLY A 65 -5.62 -18.43 -5.24
N ASN A 66 -5.81 -19.56 -5.91
CA ASN A 66 -5.95 -20.87 -5.31
C ASN A 66 -4.65 -21.68 -5.20
N ILE A 67 -3.50 -21.10 -5.53
CA ILE A 67 -2.22 -21.78 -5.42
C ILE A 67 -1.81 -21.86 -3.95
N GLN A 68 -1.60 -23.08 -3.45
CA GLN A 68 -1.17 -23.37 -2.10
C GLN A 68 0.30 -23.76 -2.02
N LYS A 69 0.87 -24.24 -3.13
CA LYS A 69 2.28 -24.63 -3.20
C LYS A 69 2.84 -24.35 -4.57
N VAL A 70 4.05 -23.84 -4.59
CA VAL A 70 4.88 -23.71 -5.80
C VAL A 70 6.18 -24.40 -5.54
N ASP A 71 6.60 -25.27 -6.48
CA ASP A 71 7.81 -26.10 -6.38
C ASP A 71 8.63 -25.86 -7.66
N PHE A 72 9.70 -25.09 -7.53
CA PHE A 72 10.63 -24.83 -8.61
C PHE A 72 11.82 -25.79 -8.50
N THR A 73 11.99 -26.64 -9.48
CA THR A 73 13.10 -27.57 -9.55
C THR A 73 13.92 -27.27 -10.81
N THR A 74 15.20 -26.98 -10.60
CA THR A 74 16.22 -26.87 -11.64
C THR A 74 17.21 -28.02 -11.48
N PRO A 75 18.13 -28.27 -12.41
CA PRO A 75 19.17 -29.29 -12.23
C PRO A 75 20.05 -29.08 -10.99
N THR A 76 20.20 -27.82 -10.56
CA THR A 76 21.12 -27.43 -9.48
C THR A 76 20.40 -27.02 -8.17
N GLN A 77 19.11 -26.68 -8.24
CA GLN A 77 18.40 -26.14 -7.09
C GLN A 77 16.93 -26.54 -7.10
N ARG A 78 16.39 -26.72 -5.88
CA ARG A 78 14.95 -26.86 -5.65
C ARG A 78 14.49 -25.82 -4.64
N THR A 79 13.49 -25.02 -5.01
CA THR A 79 12.90 -23.99 -4.15
C THR A 79 11.41 -24.27 -4.00
N ILE A 80 10.95 -24.36 -2.76
CA ILE A 80 9.56 -24.63 -2.43
C ILE A 80 8.98 -23.39 -1.75
N TYR A 81 7.76 -23.02 -2.15
CA TYR A 81 6.94 -22.03 -1.46
C TYR A 81 5.61 -22.66 -1.08
N ASN A 82 5.32 -22.75 0.20
CA ASN A 82 4.01 -23.11 0.72
C ASN A 82 3.28 -21.83 1.09
N ILE A 83 2.05 -21.68 0.61
CA ILE A 83 1.21 -20.48 0.81
C ILE A 83 0.04 -20.87 1.68
N GLN A 84 0.06 -20.41 2.93
CA GLN A 84 -0.97 -20.69 3.93
C GLN A 84 -1.83 -19.44 4.13
N LYS A 85 -3.14 -19.57 3.96
CA LYS A 85 -4.11 -18.47 4.14
C LYS A 85 -4.97 -18.71 5.37
N ASP A 86 -4.84 -17.84 6.39
CA ASP A 86 -5.74 -17.79 7.54
C ASP A 86 -6.80 -16.71 7.30
N ILE A 87 -7.98 -17.13 6.83
CA ILE A 87 -9.09 -16.23 6.52
C ILE A 87 -9.57 -15.48 7.77
N ARG A 88 -9.57 -16.12 8.93
CA ARG A 88 -10.07 -15.51 10.19
C ARG A 88 -9.18 -14.36 10.65
N LYS A 89 -7.88 -14.48 10.41
CA LYS A 89 -6.88 -13.48 10.79
C LYS A 89 -6.52 -12.52 9.65
N ASN A 90 -7.06 -12.73 8.46
CA ASN A 90 -6.64 -12.02 7.24
C ASN A 90 -5.12 -12.08 7.05
N LEU A 91 -4.52 -13.24 7.28
CA LEU A 91 -3.08 -13.45 7.25
C LEU A 91 -2.71 -14.46 6.17
N ILE A 92 -1.67 -14.15 5.40
CA ILE A 92 -1.01 -15.09 4.49
C ILE A 92 0.42 -15.26 4.99
N VAL A 93 0.84 -16.51 5.10
CA VAL A 93 2.21 -16.88 5.45
C VAL A 93 2.79 -17.67 4.29
N VAL A 94 3.98 -17.31 3.86
CA VAL A 94 4.74 -18.04 2.87
C VAL A 94 5.98 -18.63 3.55
N ASP A 95 6.14 -19.95 3.46
CA ASP A 95 7.26 -20.68 4.01
C ASP A 95 7.92 -21.60 2.95
N ASN A 96 9.12 -22.08 3.24
CA ASN A 96 9.85 -23.04 2.38
C ASN A 96 9.84 -24.48 2.94
N GLY A 97 8.96 -24.76 3.89
CA GLY A 97 8.90 -26.04 4.61
C GLY A 97 9.87 -26.15 5.80
N LYS A 98 10.75 -25.18 6.00
CA LYS A 98 11.71 -25.10 7.12
C LYS A 98 11.53 -23.82 7.92
N GLU A 99 11.36 -22.70 7.25
CA GLU A 99 11.26 -21.38 7.86
C GLU A 99 10.20 -20.52 7.14
N ILE A 100 9.66 -19.55 7.86
CA ILE A 100 8.75 -18.55 7.31
C ILE A 100 9.57 -17.52 6.54
N LEU A 101 9.27 -17.38 5.25
CA LEU A 101 9.91 -16.41 4.38
C LEU A 101 9.28 -15.03 4.48
N ASN A 102 7.95 -14.96 4.41
CA ASN A 102 7.20 -13.71 4.43
C ASN A 102 5.85 -13.87 5.11
N ARG A 103 5.37 -12.77 5.66
CA ARG A 103 4.02 -12.64 6.23
C ARG A 103 3.31 -11.48 5.54
N PHE A 104 2.00 -11.66 5.26
CA PHE A 104 1.21 -10.64 4.62
C PHE A 104 -0.15 -10.53 5.29
N ARG A 105 -0.63 -9.29 5.46
CA ARG A 105 -2.01 -9.03 5.83
C ARG A 105 -2.78 -8.65 4.58
N TYR A 106 -3.88 -9.34 4.33
CA TYR A 106 -4.70 -9.05 3.17
C TYR A 106 -6.06 -8.47 3.57
N TYR A 107 -6.57 -7.59 2.74
CA TYR A 107 -7.84 -6.93 2.89
C TYR A 107 -8.64 -7.09 1.61
N VAL A 108 -9.86 -7.60 1.75
CA VAL A 108 -10.81 -7.83 0.65
C VAL A 108 -12.14 -7.25 1.09
N PRO A 109 -12.87 -6.53 0.23
CA PRO A 109 -14.22 -6.09 0.54
C PRO A 109 -15.13 -7.26 0.90
N ASN A 110 -15.90 -7.13 1.99
CA ASN A 110 -16.89 -8.15 2.38
C ASN A 110 -18.13 -8.10 1.49
N GLU A 111 -18.41 -6.95 0.89
CA GLU A 111 -19.54 -6.76 0.01
C GLU A 111 -19.16 -7.10 -1.41
N LYS A 112 -20.04 -7.82 -2.09
CA LYS A 112 -19.89 -8.06 -3.53
C LYS A 112 -20.09 -6.73 -4.25
N ASN A 113 -19.02 -6.19 -4.81
CA ASN A 113 -19.08 -5.00 -5.64
C ASN A 113 -19.50 -5.43 -7.05
N PHE A 114 -20.78 -5.24 -7.37
CA PHE A 114 -21.27 -5.46 -8.74
C PHE A 114 -20.85 -4.30 -9.64
N LEU A 115 -20.53 -4.64 -10.89
CA LEU A 115 -20.34 -3.63 -11.91
C LEU A 115 -21.71 -2.98 -12.22
N PRO A 116 -21.78 -1.65 -12.25
CA PRO A 116 -22.97 -0.95 -12.76
C PRO A 116 -23.27 -1.30 -14.20
N ASP A 117 -24.55 -1.30 -14.58
CA ASP A 117 -25.00 -1.67 -15.92
C ASP A 117 -24.43 -0.76 -17.02
N ASP A 118 -24.24 0.51 -16.74
CA ASP A 118 -23.63 1.47 -17.67
C ASP A 118 -22.17 1.13 -17.95
N ILE A 119 -21.42 0.69 -16.94
CA ILE A 119 -20.04 0.19 -17.10
C ILE A 119 -20.03 -1.11 -17.93
N LEU A 120 -20.90 -2.07 -17.57
CA LEU A 120 -21.01 -3.35 -18.30
C LEU A 120 -21.38 -3.10 -19.78
N ASN A 121 -22.28 -2.18 -20.05
CA ASN A 121 -22.68 -1.86 -21.41
C ASN A 121 -21.62 -1.11 -22.22
N SER A 122 -20.66 -0.47 -21.55
CA SER A 122 -19.51 0.18 -22.19
C SER A 122 -18.40 -0.80 -22.61
N LEU A 123 -18.47 -2.06 -22.15
CA LEU A 123 -17.49 -3.10 -22.51
C LEU A 123 -17.86 -3.78 -23.81
N GLU A 124 -16.87 -4.20 -24.58
CA GLU A 124 -17.02 -4.87 -25.87
C GLU A 124 -16.31 -6.21 -25.90
N GLY A 125 -16.76 -7.11 -26.81
CA GLY A 125 -16.12 -8.38 -27.12
C GLY A 125 -15.87 -9.27 -25.90
N LYS A 126 -14.66 -9.80 -25.77
CA LYS A 126 -14.27 -10.71 -24.68
C LYS A 126 -14.31 -10.06 -23.30
N GLU A 127 -14.09 -8.74 -23.20
CA GLU A 127 -14.16 -8.01 -21.95
C GLU A 127 -15.58 -8.06 -21.39
N LYS A 128 -16.58 -7.80 -22.22
CA LYS A 128 -17.99 -7.92 -21.86
C LYS A 128 -18.35 -9.33 -21.40
N GLU A 129 -17.87 -10.35 -22.12
CA GLU A 129 -18.12 -11.74 -21.76
C GLU A 129 -17.55 -12.10 -20.37
N ILE A 130 -16.30 -11.72 -20.11
CA ILE A 130 -15.62 -11.97 -18.81
C ILE A 130 -16.40 -11.33 -17.68
N TYR A 131 -16.75 -10.05 -17.81
CA TYR A 131 -17.39 -9.30 -16.74
C TYR A 131 -18.90 -9.53 -16.61
N SER A 132 -19.60 -9.92 -17.68
CA SER A 132 -21.01 -10.30 -17.59
C SER A 132 -21.24 -11.59 -16.80
N ASN A 133 -20.24 -12.47 -16.79
CA ASN A 133 -20.24 -13.69 -15.98
C ASN A 133 -19.66 -13.48 -14.57
N SER A 134 -19.06 -12.33 -14.30
CA SER A 134 -18.49 -12.01 -13.01
C SER A 134 -19.52 -11.32 -12.12
N THR A 135 -19.91 -11.96 -11.03
CA THR A 135 -20.90 -11.40 -10.09
C THR A 135 -20.30 -10.37 -9.12
N SER A 136 -18.97 -10.21 -9.12
CA SER A 136 -18.29 -9.27 -8.22
C SER A 136 -16.92 -8.88 -8.75
N ILE A 137 -16.51 -7.67 -8.38
CA ILE A 137 -15.16 -7.17 -8.63
C ILE A 137 -14.26 -7.65 -7.49
N ASP A 138 -13.15 -8.31 -7.85
CA ASP A 138 -12.14 -8.69 -6.88
C ASP A 138 -11.17 -7.52 -6.63
N ILE A 139 -11.11 -7.08 -5.39
CA ILE A 139 -10.16 -6.10 -4.91
C ILE A 139 -9.36 -6.76 -3.79
N HIS A 140 -8.05 -6.84 -3.94
CA HIS A 140 -7.15 -7.34 -2.91
C HIS A 140 -6.09 -6.29 -2.59
N ILE A 141 -5.98 -5.95 -1.32
CA ILE A 141 -4.94 -5.08 -0.80
C ILE A 141 -4.10 -5.91 0.16
N VAL A 142 -2.78 -5.91 -0.07
CA VAL A 142 -1.87 -6.79 0.66
C VAL A 142 -0.71 -5.99 1.23
N LEU A 143 -0.60 -6.01 2.56
CA LEU A 143 0.49 -5.40 3.31
C LEU A 143 1.51 -6.46 3.69
N GLU A 144 2.77 -6.23 3.39
CA GLU A 144 3.87 -7.05 3.91
C GLU A 144 4.11 -6.73 5.38
N LEU A 145 4.38 -7.77 6.19
CA LEU A 145 4.61 -7.64 7.62
C LEU A 145 5.97 -8.25 7.99
N ASP A 146 6.61 -7.67 8.99
CA ASP A 146 7.79 -8.26 9.62
C ASP A 146 7.41 -9.41 10.61
N GLU A 147 8.42 -9.97 11.26
CA GLU A 147 8.26 -11.03 12.26
C GLU A 147 7.39 -10.59 13.46
N LYS A 148 7.36 -9.29 13.78
CA LYS A 148 6.56 -8.69 14.85
C LYS A 148 5.16 -8.30 14.40
N ASN A 149 4.78 -8.65 13.16
CA ASN A 149 3.55 -8.26 12.47
C ASN A 149 3.39 -6.74 12.30
N LEU A 150 4.50 -6.00 12.22
CA LEU A 150 4.50 -4.60 11.86
C LEU A 150 4.54 -4.46 10.33
N PHE A 151 3.94 -3.39 9.82
CA PHE A 151 3.93 -3.10 8.39
C PHE A 151 5.33 -2.78 7.85
N VAL A 152 5.71 -3.47 6.78
CA VAL A 152 6.95 -3.24 6.03
C VAL A 152 6.59 -2.48 4.74
N PRO A 153 6.93 -1.18 4.65
CA PRO A 153 6.58 -0.38 3.49
C PRO A 153 7.43 -0.73 2.26
N ASP A 154 6.79 -0.89 1.11
CA ASP A 154 7.46 -1.03 -0.19
C ASP A 154 7.36 0.28 -1.00
N ALA A 155 8.44 1.04 -1.05
CA ALA A 155 8.48 2.32 -1.79
C ALA A 155 8.28 2.15 -3.32
N ASN A 156 8.41 0.93 -3.84
CA ASN A 156 8.24 0.60 -5.25
C ASN A 156 6.98 -0.25 -5.51
N ALA A 157 6.02 -0.22 -4.60
CA ALA A 157 4.80 -0.99 -4.73
C ALA A 157 4.08 -0.71 -6.05
N LYS A 158 3.67 -1.78 -6.71
CA LYS A 158 3.02 -1.75 -8.03
C LYS A 158 1.55 -2.16 -7.92
N LEU A 159 0.81 -1.86 -8.98
CA LEU A 159 -0.47 -2.53 -9.22
C LEU A 159 -0.23 -3.97 -9.68
N TYR A 160 -1.20 -4.83 -9.41
CA TYR A 160 -1.15 -6.26 -9.74
C TYR A 160 -2.40 -6.66 -10.54
N LEU A 161 -2.16 -7.46 -11.56
CA LEU A 161 -3.16 -8.26 -12.24
C LEU A 161 -2.62 -9.70 -12.19
N PHE A 162 -2.80 -10.39 -11.05
CA PHE A 162 -2.10 -11.61 -10.61
C PHE A 162 -0.59 -11.41 -10.43
N TYR A 163 0.12 -11.02 -11.46
CA TYR A 163 1.53 -10.62 -11.45
C TYR A 163 1.68 -9.09 -11.41
N PRO A 164 2.83 -8.58 -10.96
CA PRO A 164 3.06 -7.15 -10.93
C PRO A 164 2.96 -6.53 -12.32
N LEU A 165 2.27 -5.42 -12.41
CA LEU A 165 2.28 -4.53 -13.57
C LEU A 165 3.52 -3.63 -13.50
N ASN A 166 3.94 -3.07 -14.62
CA ASN A 166 5.00 -2.05 -14.58
C ASN A 166 4.45 -0.64 -14.28
N ILE A 167 3.51 -0.57 -13.34
CA ILE A 167 2.79 0.66 -12.92
C ILE A 167 2.94 0.79 -11.42
N ARG A 168 3.65 1.82 -10.96
CA ARG A 168 3.76 2.15 -9.53
C ARG A 168 2.45 2.74 -9.05
N SER A 169 1.93 2.21 -7.95
CA SER A 169 0.64 2.67 -7.39
C SER A 169 0.72 3.98 -6.60
N GLY A 170 1.93 4.42 -6.24
CA GLY A 170 2.13 5.54 -5.31
C GLY A 170 1.96 5.17 -3.83
N PHE A 171 1.30 4.07 -3.53
CA PHE A 171 1.21 3.49 -2.19
C PHE A 171 2.45 2.68 -1.83
N ARG A 172 2.51 2.20 -0.60
CA ARG A 172 3.61 1.37 -0.08
C ARG A 172 3.20 -0.08 0.15
N PHE A 173 2.11 -0.51 -0.49
CA PHE A 173 1.55 -1.86 -0.40
C PHE A 173 1.00 -2.32 -1.75
N MET A 174 0.76 -3.61 -1.89
CA MET A 174 0.26 -4.22 -3.13
C MET A 174 -1.24 -3.99 -3.28
N ILE A 175 -1.66 -3.64 -4.50
CA ILE A 175 -3.06 -3.49 -4.89
C ILE A 175 -3.32 -4.37 -6.11
N HIS A 176 -4.27 -5.28 -6.00
CA HIS A 176 -4.69 -6.16 -7.08
C HIS A 176 -6.16 -5.95 -7.43
N SER A 177 -6.43 -5.90 -8.72
CA SER A 177 -7.77 -6.03 -9.31
C SER A 177 -7.66 -6.47 -10.77
N TYR A 178 -8.79 -6.71 -11.42
CA TYR A 178 -8.86 -7.10 -12.83
C TYR A 178 -8.78 -5.89 -13.78
N PHE A 179 -7.67 -5.18 -13.74
CA PHE A 179 -7.44 -4.00 -14.57
C PHE A 179 -7.35 -4.36 -16.05
N LEU A 180 -7.92 -3.52 -16.93
CA LEU A 180 -7.63 -3.55 -18.34
C LEU A 180 -6.30 -2.85 -18.62
N VAL A 181 -5.37 -3.57 -19.20
CA VAL A 181 -4.01 -3.10 -19.46
C VAL A 181 -3.66 -3.20 -20.94
N ASN A 182 -2.62 -2.48 -21.38
CA ASN A 182 -2.01 -2.71 -22.69
C ASN A 182 -1.29 -4.08 -22.72
N PRO A 183 -0.98 -4.65 -23.92
CA PRO A 183 -0.32 -5.94 -24.03
C PRO A 183 1.01 -6.05 -23.27
N GLU A 184 1.77 -4.96 -23.21
CA GLU A 184 3.07 -4.87 -22.53
C GLU A 184 2.93 -4.74 -20.99
N ARG A 185 1.70 -4.61 -20.47
CA ARG A 185 1.39 -4.45 -19.03
C ARG A 185 2.08 -3.26 -18.38
N THR A 186 2.34 -2.21 -19.15
CA THR A 186 3.03 -0.99 -18.70
C THR A 186 2.09 0.17 -18.42
N ARG A 187 0.84 0.11 -18.91
CA ARG A 187 -0.16 1.17 -18.77
C ARG A 187 -1.56 0.59 -18.59
N LEU A 188 -2.36 1.27 -17.80
CA LEU A 188 -3.80 1.02 -17.76
C LEU A 188 -4.43 1.56 -19.06
N ARG A 189 -5.39 0.81 -19.59
CA ARG A 189 -6.20 1.31 -20.70
C ARG A 189 -7.16 2.39 -20.17
N LYS A 190 -7.33 3.45 -20.94
CA LYS A 190 -8.36 4.47 -20.65
C LYS A 190 -9.73 3.84 -20.89
N SER A 191 -10.44 3.53 -19.81
CA SER A 191 -11.77 2.92 -19.86
C SER A 191 -12.57 3.28 -18.62
N SER A 192 -13.89 3.34 -18.76
CA SER A 192 -14.82 3.54 -17.65
C SER A 192 -14.68 2.47 -16.58
N LEU A 193 -14.40 1.23 -16.98
CA LEU A 193 -14.13 0.15 -16.02
C LEU A 193 -12.91 0.43 -15.14
N ASN A 194 -11.78 0.80 -15.72
CA ASN A 194 -10.59 1.10 -14.92
C ASN A 194 -10.81 2.29 -13.99
N GLN A 195 -11.48 3.35 -14.45
CA GLN A 195 -11.84 4.49 -13.62
C GLN A 195 -12.72 4.06 -12.44
N TYR A 196 -13.75 3.25 -12.70
CA TYR A 196 -14.62 2.71 -11.68
C TYR A 196 -13.86 1.84 -10.67
N LEU A 197 -13.01 0.90 -11.15
CA LEU A 197 -12.20 0.04 -10.29
C LEU A 197 -11.28 0.86 -9.39
N LEU A 198 -10.56 1.82 -9.95
CA LEU A 198 -9.63 2.67 -9.21
C LEU A 198 -10.36 3.45 -8.11
N ARG A 199 -11.51 4.05 -8.43
CA ARG A 199 -12.33 4.77 -7.47
C ARG A 199 -12.83 3.86 -6.35
N LYS A 200 -13.35 2.67 -6.69
CA LYS A 200 -13.79 1.68 -5.69
C LYS A 200 -12.67 1.18 -4.79
N ILE A 201 -11.47 1.01 -5.32
CA ILE A 201 -10.28 0.67 -4.52
C ILE A 201 -9.98 1.79 -3.53
N GLY A 202 -9.95 3.05 -3.97
CA GLY A 202 -9.74 4.21 -3.10
C GLY A 202 -10.78 4.31 -1.99
N GLU A 203 -12.06 4.21 -2.34
CA GLU A 203 -13.19 4.18 -1.40
C GLU A 203 -13.04 3.04 -0.36
N TYR A 204 -12.64 1.85 -0.81
CA TYR A 204 -12.44 0.72 0.09
C TYR A 204 -11.26 0.91 1.05
N ILE A 205 -10.15 1.45 0.57
CA ILE A 205 -8.99 1.78 1.42
C ILE A 205 -9.42 2.76 2.51
N GLY A 206 -10.14 3.83 2.16
CA GLY A 206 -10.60 4.86 3.09
C GLY A 206 -11.72 4.43 4.04
N SER A 207 -12.38 3.30 3.78
CA SER A 207 -13.54 2.84 4.56
C SER A 207 -13.32 1.47 5.21
N GLY A 208 -13.47 0.40 4.45
CA GLY A 208 -13.41 -1.00 4.93
C GLY A 208 -12.05 -1.36 5.50
N MET A 209 -10.98 -1.11 4.74
CA MET A 209 -9.62 -1.36 5.17
C MET A 209 -9.24 -0.48 6.37
N LEU A 210 -9.59 0.81 6.36
CA LEU A 210 -9.34 1.71 7.50
C LEU A 210 -9.93 1.18 8.81
N LYS A 211 -11.17 0.65 8.78
CA LYS A 211 -11.79 0.03 9.97
C LYS A 211 -10.94 -1.13 10.52
N LEU A 212 -10.41 -1.97 9.64
CA LEU A 212 -9.57 -3.10 10.02
C LEU A 212 -8.20 -2.64 10.54
N LEU A 213 -7.58 -1.64 9.91
CA LEU A 213 -6.34 -1.02 10.38
C LEU A 213 -6.51 -0.44 11.79
N LYS A 214 -7.61 0.27 12.05
CA LYS A 214 -7.91 0.83 13.36
C LYS A 214 -8.13 -0.25 14.43
N ARG A 215 -8.82 -1.35 14.12
CA ARG A 215 -8.96 -2.51 15.02
C ARG A 215 -7.60 -3.11 15.37
N GLY A 216 -6.70 -3.20 14.41
CA GLY A 216 -5.32 -3.66 14.59
C GLY A 216 -4.39 -2.64 15.24
N LYS A 217 -4.85 -1.41 15.53
CA LYS A 217 -4.07 -0.30 16.08
C LYS A 217 -2.83 0.04 15.25
N TYR A 218 -2.95 -0.08 13.92
CA TYR A 218 -1.87 0.27 12.99
C TYR A 218 -1.69 1.78 12.88
N ASN A 219 -0.46 2.19 12.57
CA ASN A 219 -0.16 3.56 12.19
C ASN A 219 -0.72 3.87 10.79
N THR A 220 -1.93 4.40 10.76
CA THR A 220 -2.63 4.74 9.51
C THR A 220 -1.96 5.87 8.75
N ASN A 221 -1.22 6.76 9.42
CA ASN A 221 -0.48 7.83 8.76
C ASN A 221 0.55 7.27 7.76
N GLU A 222 1.29 6.24 8.18
CA GLU A 222 2.32 5.61 7.34
C GLU A 222 1.72 4.71 6.26
N ILE A 223 0.64 3.98 6.59
CA ILE A 223 0.06 2.99 5.67
C ILE A 223 -0.73 3.69 4.56
N LEU A 224 -1.53 4.72 4.89
CA LEU A 224 -2.39 5.39 3.94
C LEU A 224 -1.67 6.47 3.12
N CYS A 225 -0.47 6.88 3.55
CA CYS A 225 0.34 7.84 2.83
C CYS A 225 0.68 7.34 1.42
N PHE A 226 0.45 8.19 0.43
CA PHE A 226 0.79 7.92 -0.97
C PHE A 226 1.46 9.13 -1.62
N LYS A 227 2.12 8.87 -2.75
CA LYS A 227 2.60 9.90 -3.65
C LYS A 227 1.86 9.76 -4.98
N ARG A 228 1.18 10.82 -5.41
CA ARG A 228 0.48 10.81 -6.70
C ARG A 228 1.46 10.48 -7.84
N ASN A 229 1.03 9.58 -8.71
CA ASN A 229 1.74 9.21 -9.93
C ASN A 229 0.90 9.73 -11.12
N GLU A 230 1.16 10.96 -11.52
CA GLU A 230 0.38 11.70 -12.53
C GLU A 230 0.40 11.02 -13.90
N ASP A 231 1.51 10.33 -14.23
CA ASP A 231 1.68 9.68 -15.54
C ASP A 231 0.95 8.32 -15.64
N ALA A 232 0.42 7.81 -14.54
CA ALA A 232 -0.11 6.45 -14.46
C ALA A 232 -1.63 6.35 -14.70
N GLY A 233 -2.36 7.46 -14.73
CA GLY A 233 -3.82 7.49 -14.87
C GLY A 233 -4.53 6.89 -13.64
N LEU A 234 -4.04 7.24 -12.43
CA LEU A 234 -4.53 6.72 -11.15
C LEU A 234 -5.32 7.76 -10.33
N GLU A 235 -5.72 8.87 -10.93
CA GLU A 235 -6.38 9.99 -10.26
C GLU A 235 -7.60 9.53 -9.48
N GLU A 236 -8.46 8.71 -10.08
CA GLU A 236 -9.67 8.18 -9.44
C GLU A 236 -9.37 7.35 -8.17
N LEU A 237 -8.22 6.68 -8.12
CA LEU A 237 -7.79 5.93 -6.94
C LEU A 237 -7.48 6.87 -5.77
N TYR A 238 -6.72 7.92 -6.05
CA TYR A 238 -6.32 8.89 -5.03
C TYR A 238 -7.50 9.72 -4.57
N ASP A 239 -8.31 10.21 -5.50
CA ASP A 239 -9.48 11.04 -5.23
C ASP A 239 -10.55 10.27 -4.44
N GLY A 240 -10.82 9.01 -4.83
CA GLY A 240 -11.72 8.14 -4.09
C GLY A 240 -11.28 7.90 -2.65
N LEU A 241 -9.96 7.73 -2.41
CA LEU A 241 -9.42 7.63 -1.06
C LEU A 241 -9.55 8.93 -0.28
N VAL A 242 -9.10 10.05 -0.86
CA VAL A 242 -9.11 11.36 -0.19
C VAL A 242 -10.53 11.77 0.18
N GLU A 243 -11.47 11.65 -0.75
CA GLU A 243 -12.88 11.97 -0.50
C GLU A 243 -13.47 11.10 0.62
N THR A 244 -13.16 9.81 0.63
CA THR A 244 -13.64 8.90 1.67
C THR A 244 -13.02 9.18 3.03
N LEU A 245 -11.74 9.60 3.08
CA LEU A 245 -11.06 9.95 4.32
C LEU A 245 -11.53 11.29 4.90
N LYS A 246 -12.05 12.21 4.07
CA LYS A 246 -12.64 13.46 4.54
C LYS A 246 -13.75 13.15 5.56
N GLY A 247 -13.60 13.66 6.77
CA GLY A 247 -14.55 13.40 7.86
C GLY A 247 -14.34 12.10 8.64
N GLN A 248 -13.42 11.22 8.23
CA GLN A 248 -13.05 10.04 8.99
C GLN A 248 -11.95 10.35 10.02
N LYS A 249 -11.94 9.56 11.10
CA LYS A 249 -10.85 9.58 12.08
C LYS A 249 -9.74 8.64 11.60
N PHE A 250 -8.73 9.17 10.92
CA PHE A 250 -7.63 8.38 10.37
C PHE A 250 -6.24 8.86 10.79
N ILE A 251 -6.10 10.06 11.32
CA ILE A 251 -4.82 10.56 11.84
C ILE A 251 -4.50 9.81 13.14
N TYR A 252 -3.47 8.99 13.11
CA TYR A 252 -3.05 8.19 14.25
C TYR A 252 -2.04 8.93 15.12
N ASP A 253 -2.36 9.06 16.40
CA ASP A 253 -1.43 9.52 17.41
C ASP A 253 -0.75 8.32 18.08
N GLN A 254 0.55 8.19 17.85
CA GLN A 254 1.35 7.10 18.42
C GLN A 254 1.42 7.14 19.96
N HIS A 255 1.33 8.33 20.56
CA HIS A 255 1.44 8.50 21.99
C HIS A 255 0.15 8.08 22.71
N SER A 256 -0.99 8.67 22.32
CA SER A 256 -2.28 8.33 22.93
C SER A 256 -2.90 7.05 22.34
N ARG A 257 -2.37 6.53 21.21
CA ARG A 257 -2.93 5.41 20.44
C ARG A 257 -4.37 5.63 19.99
N LYS A 258 -4.72 6.90 19.72
CA LYS A 258 -6.04 7.31 19.27
C LYS A 258 -6.02 7.77 17.83
N TYR A 259 -7.21 7.80 17.22
CA TYR A 259 -7.42 8.27 15.85
C TYR A 259 -8.27 9.54 15.88
N TYR A 260 -7.87 10.52 15.07
CA TYR A 260 -8.49 11.83 14.99
C TYR A 260 -8.90 12.16 13.56
N LYS A 261 -9.81 13.10 13.39
CA LYS A 261 -10.06 13.77 12.11
C LYS A 261 -8.99 14.84 11.88
N THR A 262 -8.78 15.23 10.62
CA THR A 262 -7.87 16.32 10.27
C THR A 262 -8.24 17.64 10.94
N SER A 263 -9.54 17.92 11.10
CA SER A 263 -10.05 19.13 11.76
C SER A 263 -9.89 19.14 13.30
N GLU A 264 -9.68 17.96 13.90
CA GLU A 264 -9.59 17.82 15.37
C GLU A 264 -8.15 18.01 15.90
N VAL A 265 -7.15 18.06 15.02
CA VAL A 265 -5.73 18.03 15.40
C VAL A 265 -4.92 19.10 14.69
N ILE A 266 -3.74 19.31 15.22
CA ILE A 266 -2.66 20.08 14.60
C ILE A 266 -1.50 19.11 14.37
N VAL A 267 -0.85 19.20 13.23
CA VAL A 267 0.34 18.41 12.93
C VAL A 267 1.58 19.24 13.17
N ALA A 268 2.56 18.66 13.84
CA ALA A 268 3.87 19.28 14.06
C ALA A 268 4.99 18.29 13.74
N ASP A 269 6.19 18.81 13.53
CA ASP A 269 7.39 17.98 13.40
C ASP A 269 7.70 17.28 14.74
N GLY A 270 8.28 16.09 14.67
CA GLY A 270 8.68 15.33 15.84
C GLY A 270 9.69 16.03 16.76
N PHE A 271 10.38 17.04 16.24
CA PHE A 271 11.32 17.88 17.01
C PHE A 271 10.63 18.81 18.02
N ASP A 272 9.34 19.12 17.83
CA ASP A 272 8.58 20.06 18.65
C ASP A 272 7.95 19.41 19.90
N LYS A 273 8.17 18.11 20.08
CA LYS A 273 7.59 17.35 21.17
C LYS A 273 8.07 17.86 22.53
N GLY A 274 7.12 18.11 23.43
CA GLY A 274 7.38 18.58 24.77
C GLY A 274 7.54 20.10 24.90
N LEU A 275 7.40 20.85 23.79
CA LEU A 275 7.42 22.30 23.81
C LEU A 275 6.13 22.89 24.39
N PHE A 276 5.01 22.24 24.12
CA PHE A 276 3.71 22.66 24.63
C PHE A 276 3.24 21.69 25.71
N PRO A 277 2.85 22.21 26.91
CA PRO A 277 2.25 21.40 27.95
C PRO A 277 1.02 20.64 27.43
N ASP A 278 0.87 19.39 27.88
CA ASP A 278 -0.21 18.50 27.49
C ASP A 278 -0.28 18.21 25.97
N ASP A 279 0.78 18.52 25.20
CA ASP A 279 0.84 18.37 23.74
C ASP A 279 -0.40 18.98 23.06
N ARG A 280 -0.75 20.23 23.43
CA ARG A 280 -1.91 20.95 22.88
C ARG A 280 -1.52 22.36 22.45
N PHE A 281 -2.10 22.77 21.32
CA PHE A 281 -2.01 24.13 20.81
C PHE A 281 -3.42 24.61 20.43
N ASP A 282 -3.80 25.79 20.87
CA ASP A 282 -5.14 26.35 20.68
C ASP A 282 -6.28 25.35 21.02
N GLY A 283 -6.10 24.62 22.14
CA GLY A 283 -7.08 23.63 22.59
C GLY A 283 -7.12 22.32 21.83
N LYS A 284 -6.44 22.21 20.67
CA LYS A 284 -6.36 20.98 19.86
C LYS A 284 -5.13 20.16 20.23
N PRO A 285 -5.20 18.82 20.20
CA PRO A 285 -4.03 17.98 20.36
C PRO A 285 -3.05 18.16 19.19
N ILE A 286 -1.75 18.17 19.54
CA ILE A 286 -0.67 18.18 18.56
C ILE A 286 -0.26 16.75 18.27
N ILE A 287 -0.24 16.37 16.99
CA ILE A 287 0.25 15.08 16.53
C ILE A 287 1.63 15.27 15.92
N TYR A 288 2.63 14.67 16.55
CA TYR A 288 4.01 14.74 16.09
C TYR A 288 4.29 13.66 15.07
N ILE A 289 4.65 14.06 13.86
CA ILE A 289 4.92 13.16 12.72
C ILE A 289 6.36 13.37 12.28
N GLY A 290 7.22 12.37 12.52
CA GLY A 290 8.64 12.42 12.11
C GLY A 290 8.89 12.04 10.65
N SER A 291 7.85 11.71 9.87
CA SER A 291 7.98 11.31 8.46
C SER A 291 7.61 12.47 7.55
N ALA A 292 8.62 13.12 6.95
CA ALA A 292 8.40 14.21 6.01
C ALA A 292 7.43 13.86 4.86
N PRO A 293 7.50 12.69 4.21
CA PRO A 293 6.52 12.29 3.19
C PRO A 293 5.07 12.24 3.69
N VAL A 294 4.85 11.84 4.95
CA VAL A 294 3.50 11.82 5.55
C VAL A 294 3.00 13.24 5.79
N VAL A 295 3.86 14.13 6.29
CA VAL A 295 3.50 15.54 6.50
C VAL A 295 3.15 16.21 5.19
N GLU A 296 3.97 16.02 4.16
CA GLU A 296 3.73 16.55 2.81
C GLU A 296 2.40 16.06 2.24
N TRP A 297 2.14 14.75 2.35
CA TRP A 297 0.87 14.15 1.92
C TRP A 297 -0.33 14.76 2.65
N LEU A 298 -0.28 14.86 3.98
CA LEU A 298 -1.38 15.42 4.77
C LEU A 298 -1.66 16.88 4.41
N ARG A 299 -0.63 17.67 4.17
CA ARG A 299 -0.79 19.07 3.75
C ARG A 299 -1.34 19.20 2.34
N ALA A 300 -0.86 18.38 1.41
CA ALA A 300 -1.27 18.43 0.01
C ALA A 300 -2.74 17.97 -0.19
N GLU A 301 -3.17 16.93 0.53
CA GLU A 301 -4.46 16.27 0.26
C GLU A 301 -5.59 16.71 1.22
N PHE A 302 -5.27 17.22 2.41
CA PHE A 302 -6.29 17.43 3.47
C PHE A 302 -6.31 18.84 4.06
N ASP A 303 -5.49 19.74 3.58
CA ASP A 303 -5.39 21.11 4.13
C ASP A 303 -5.28 21.12 5.67
N ILE A 304 -4.49 20.18 6.20
CA ILE A 304 -4.32 20.04 7.63
C ILE A 304 -3.45 21.19 8.19
N TYR A 305 -3.85 21.71 9.33
CA TYR A 305 -3.05 22.76 9.97
C TYR A 305 -1.72 22.17 10.47
N TYR A 306 -0.64 22.68 9.90
CA TYR A 306 0.73 22.34 10.28
C TYR A 306 1.35 23.48 11.06
N LEU A 307 1.87 23.17 12.23
CA LEU A 307 2.47 24.15 13.12
C LEU A 307 3.77 24.69 12.51
N ASN A 308 3.80 25.95 12.14
CA ASN A 308 4.98 26.60 11.58
C ASN A 308 5.77 27.35 12.67
N TYR A 309 6.95 27.88 12.35
CA TYR A 309 7.80 28.58 13.30
C TYR A 309 7.16 29.88 13.86
N GLU A 310 6.31 30.58 13.11
CA GLU A 310 5.61 31.77 13.58
C GLU A 310 4.54 31.40 14.61
N ASP A 311 3.81 30.34 14.37
CA ASP A 311 2.83 29.80 15.30
C ASP A 311 3.50 29.34 16.58
N ILE A 312 4.62 28.62 16.45
CA ILE A 312 5.44 28.14 17.57
C ILE A 312 5.91 29.33 18.38
N ALA A 313 6.49 30.35 17.77
CA ALA A 313 6.98 31.54 18.46
C ALA A 313 5.86 32.27 19.20
N SER A 314 4.68 32.37 18.58
CA SER A 314 3.51 33.05 19.22
C SER A 314 2.91 32.20 20.33
N GLY A 315 2.79 30.87 20.12
CA GLY A 315 2.30 29.93 21.14
C GLY A 315 3.24 29.84 22.36
N ILE A 316 4.55 29.83 22.12
CA ILE A 316 5.57 29.85 23.17
C ILE A 316 5.40 31.09 24.10
N GLU A 317 5.17 32.25 23.50
CA GLU A 317 4.98 33.46 24.32
C GLU A 317 3.74 33.36 25.24
N GLN A 318 2.64 32.86 24.72
CA GLN A 318 1.42 32.66 25.49
C GLN A 318 1.63 31.63 26.61
N GLU A 319 2.28 30.52 26.28
CA GLU A 319 2.55 29.44 27.22
C GLU A 319 3.57 29.88 28.28
N ALA A 320 4.63 30.60 27.90
CA ALA A 320 5.58 31.15 28.82
C ALA A 320 4.92 32.08 29.90
N LYS A 321 3.94 32.88 29.47
CA LYS A 321 3.15 33.71 30.43
C LYS A 321 2.36 32.86 31.41
N LYS A 322 1.81 31.73 31.01
CA LYS A 322 1.08 30.81 31.90
C LYS A 322 2.05 30.07 32.83
N GLN A 323 3.12 29.51 32.28
CA GLN A 323 4.11 28.73 33.02
C GLN A 323 4.93 29.59 34.01
N ALA A 324 5.14 30.88 33.72
CA ALA A 324 5.71 31.83 34.66
C ALA A 324 4.84 31.99 35.89
N LYS A 325 3.52 32.09 35.75
CA LYS A 325 2.59 32.18 36.89
C LYS A 325 2.63 30.94 37.79
N SER A 326 2.83 29.76 37.21
CA SER A 326 2.95 28.48 37.93
C SER A 326 4.37 28.17 38.38
N LYS A 327 5.34 29.06 38.11
CA LYS A 327 6.78 28.89 38.42
C LYS A 327 7.39 27.59 37.91
N ASN A 328 6.98 27.14 36.70
CA ASN A 328 7.43 25.90 36.08
C ASN A 328 8.80 26.07 35.42
N LEU A 329 9.88 25.86 36.18
CA LEU A 329 11.26 25.98 35.71
C LEU A 329 11.61 24.95 34.62
N ASP A 330 11.08 23.73 34.71
CA ASP A 330 11.37 22.68 33.77
C ASP A 330 10.89 23.04 32.35
N PHE A 331 9.73 23.70 32.25
CA PHE A 331 9.24 24.25 31.00
C PHE A 331 10.26 25.21 30.36
N PHE A 332 10.76 26.18 31.16
CA PHE A 332 11.70 27.18 30.65
C PHE A 332 13.04 26.58 30.26
N GLN A 333 13.54 25.61 31.01
CA GLN A 333 14.76 24.88 30.61
C GLN A 333 14.59 24.16 29.28
N ASN A 334 13.47 23.49 29.08
CA ASN A 334 13.15 22.81 27.82
C ASN A 334 12.98 23.80 26.68
N LEU A 335 12.29 24.91 26.92
CA LEU A 335 12.12 25.99 25.95
C LEU A 335 13.46 26.58 25.48
N TYR A 336 14.37 26.89 26.40
CA TYR A 336 15.66 27.47 26.04
C TYR A 336 16.52 26.46 25.25
N ARG A 337 16.49 25.17 25.60
CA ARG A 337 17.15 24.12 24.82
C ARG A 337 16.55 23.97 23.44
N TYR A 338 15.24 24.15 23.32
CA TYR A 338 14.55 24.12 22.03
C TYR A 338 15.00 25.28 21.15
N ILE A 339 14.97 26.52 21.66
CA ILE A 339 15.40 27.72 20.92
C ILE A 339 16.88 27.61 20.47
N ASP A 340 17.75 27.08 21.32
CA ASP A 340 19.16 26.90 21.00
C ASP A 340 19.37 25.89 19.83
N ARG A 341 18.52 24.88 19.73
CA ARG A 341 18.54 23.89 18.65
C ARG A 341 17.96 24.41 17.35
N HIS A 342 16.96 25.27 17.43
CA HIS A 342 16.20 25.80 16.28
C HIS A 342 16.53 27.27 16.04
N LYS A 343 17.73 27.54 15.52
CA LYS A 343 18.24 28.92 15.31
C LYS A 343 17.43 29.74 14.30
N ASP A 344 16.64 29.08 13.46
CA ASP A 344 15.74 29.72 12.50
C ASP A 344 14.43 30.21 13.17
N LEU A 345 14.17 29.80 14.39
CA LEU A 345 13.02 30.27 15.15
C LEU A 345 13.22 31.73 15.59
N ASN A 346 12.52 32.65 14.96
CA ASN A 346 12.57 34.04 15.32
C ASN A 346 11.72 34.31 16.58
N VAL A 347 12.37 34.41 17.71
CA VAL A 347 11.76 34.77 18.98
C VAL A 347 12.03 36.23 19.43
N SER A 348 12.58 37.04 18.54
CA SER A 348 12.87 38.44 18.79
C SER A 348 11.58 39.20 19.17
N GLY A 349 11.65 39.98 20.22
CA GLY A 349 10.48 40.73 20.77
C GLY A 349 9.46 39.90 21.54
N LYS A 350 9.63 38.57 21.66
CA LYS A 350 8.75 37.73 22.45
C LYS A 350 9.12 37.74 23.94
N ARG A 351 8.11 37.76 24.78
CA ARG A 351 8.28 37.77 26.26
C ARG A 351 8.42 36.35 26.81
N ILE A 352 9.59 35.75 26.59
CA ILE A 352 9.87 34.34 26.90
C ILE A 352 11.02 34.17 27.92
N LEU A 353 11.71 35.25 28.28
CA LEU A 353 12.81 35.19 29.23
C LEU A 353 12.27 35.32 30.66
N LEU A 354 12.74 34.42 31.53
CA LEU A 354 12.58 34.60 32.98
C LEU A 354 13.52 35.67 33.48
N THR A 355 13.00 36.60 34.23
CA THR A 355 13.79 37.58 34.96
C THR A 355 13.84 37.20 36.42
N ASN A 356 14.79 37.76 37.19
CA ASN A 356 14.91 37.53 38.65
C ASN A 356 13.73 38.09 39.45
N HIS A 357 12.81 38.78 38.79
CA HIS A 357 11.60 39.31 39.42
C HIS A 357 10.40 38.47 38.92
N TRP A 358 10.05 37.48 39.70
CA TRP A 358 8.87 36.63 39.48
C TRP A 358 7.63 37.33 40.01
#